data_7a885a0dec164720cea9368b7361404d
#
_entry.id   7a885a0dec164720cea9368b7361404d
#
_cell.length_a   1.000
_cell.length_b   1.000
_cell.length_c   1.000
_cell.angle_alpha   90.00
_cell.angle_beta   90.00
_cell.angle_gamma   90.00
#
_symmetry.space_group_name_H-M   'P 1'
#
loop_
_entity.id
_entity.type
_entity.pdbx_description
1 polymer ?
#
loop_
_entity_poly.entity_id
_entity_poly.type
_entity_poly.pdbx_seq_one_letter_code
_entity_poly.pdbx_strand_id
1 'polypeptide(L)'
;SKFKNPSRGSYISYSIDCTYEKNSGVEEFKNGSKLSGDLRSQNVATKTTIDDILSEESTGIPIYVLTVKIDKTTVNKAVTQVFNNGTAITGAGGTVNSSSTVSSGDYYMASYELPCNANIVSTPTFNTGCVFSMWTDLNEKTGVSTNCKVTSDYVNDKTYAYERSMPAYNMTLTLTGVLDEAVYTVHHWKQKTTGIASDHDDKNYELAETETKKAQIGSKVTPAVKTYTGFDSPKTQTKAVTADGKMVIDYYYERHLYNVTLNAGTGIEKTTGGGSYRYGQSVTIDAAVKEGYHWLNWKGNYKGGSGGEQTVDAKKFVFTMPAGNVTMTANAEANKYTIHFDPNGGFGHIDDIEATYDEDVTLPDVWNADGTAAYVKYTLDGQNVTEDVI
;
A
#
# COMPACT_ATOMS: atom_id res chain seq x y z
N SER A 1 -43.82 28.16 54.97
CA SER A 1 -43.29 27.45 53.80
C SER A 1 -42.59 28.42 52.87
N LYS A 2 -41.71 27.87 52.09
CA LYS A 2 -41.02 28.61 51.07
C LYS A 2 -41.47 28.16 49.74
N PHE A 3 -41.90 29.06 48.98
CA PHE A 3 -42.12 28.84 47.61
C PHE A 3 -40.85 29.20 46.83
N LYS A 4 -40.30 28.25 46.20
CA LYS A 4 -39.16 28.41 45.35
C LYS A 4 -39.62 28.45 43.93
N ASN A 5 -39.56 29.61 43.36
CA ASN A 5 -39.94 29.75 41.99
C ASN A 5 -38.80 29.28 41.07
N PRO A 6 -38.95 28.19 40.42
CA PRO A 6 -37.96 27.75 39.44
C PRO A 6 -38.01 28.61 38.21
N SER A 7 -36.92 28.66 37.53
CA SER A 7 -36.90 29.16 36.16
C SER A 7 -37.75 28.28 35.27
N ARG A 8 -38.35 28.85 34.33
CA ARG A 8 -39.05 28.09 33.30
C ARG A 8 -38.09 27.20 32.54
N GLY A 9 -38.52 26.04 32.19
CA GLY A 9 -37.66 25.02 31.61
C GLY A 9 -37.01 24.12 32.64
N SER A 10 -37.13 24.46 33.86
CA SER A 10 -36.89 23.60 34.99
C SER A 10 -38.20 23.37 35.71
N TYR A 11 -38.31 22.29 36.32
CA TYR A 11 -39.52 22.10 37.09
C TYR A 11 -39.57 23.03 38.27
N ILE A 12 -40.75 23.34 38.67
CA ILE A 12 -40.98 24.18 39.81
C ILE A 12 -40.79 23.30 41.05
N SER A 13 -39.77 23.63 41.78
CA SER A 13 -39.53 23.08 43.07
C SER A 13 -39.86 24.15 44.10
N TYR A 14 -40.84 23.93 44.80
CA TYR A 14 -41.04 24.73 45.98
C TYR A 14 -41.14 23.82 47.16
N SER A 15 -40.47 24.22 48.08
CA SER A 15 -40.63 23.72 49.39
C SER A 15 -41.65 24.59 50.03
N ILE A 16 -42.75 24.07 50.18
CA ILE A 16 -43.74 24.72 50.98
C ILE A 16 -43.53 24.27 52.38
N ASP A 17 -42.53 24.76 52.93
CA ASP A 17 -42.42 24.74 54.33
C ASP A 17 -42.81 26.09 54.83
N CYS A 18 -43.81 26.61 54.32
CA CYS A 18 -44.29 27.86 54.74
C CYS A 18 -45.43 27.65 55.67
N THR A 19 -45.45 28.40 56.60
CA THR A 19 -46.66 28.57 57.35
C THR A 19 -47.53 29.44 56.48
N TYR A 20 -48.52 28.82 55.95
CA TYR A 20 -49.55 29.56 55.26
C TYR A 20 -50.59 30.02 56.28
N GLU A 21 -50.76 31.29 56.33
CA GLU A 21 -51.83 31.86 57.09
C GLU A 21 -52.78 32.58 56.18
N LYS A 22 -53.96 32.03 56.14
CA LYS A 22 -55.06 32.75 55.53
C LYS A 22 -55.57 33.79 56.47
N ASN A 23 -55.20 35.00 56.16
CA ASN A 23 -55.54 36.11 57.06
C ASN A 23 -56.18 37.21 56.27
N SER A 24 -57.33 37.61 56.67
CA SER A 24 -58.01 38.78 56.16
C SER A 24 -58.17 38.79 54.63
N GLY A 25 -58.27 37.70 54.07
CA GLY A 25 -58.35 37.63 52.63
C GLY A 25 -57.01 37.78 51.87
N VAL A 26 -55.96 37.96 52.60
CA VAL A 26 -54.63 38.05 52.06
C VAL A 26 -53.84 36.87 52.52
N GLU A 27 -53.39 36.13 51.56
CA GLU A 27 -52.54 34.99 51.77
C GLU A 27 -51.19 35.35 51.31
N GLU A 28 -50.22 35.15 52.13
CA GLU A 28 -48.83 35.45 51.82
C GLU A 28 -47.89 34.37 52.31
N PHE A 29 -46.86 34.23 51.67
CA PHE A 29 -45.73 33.45 52.17
C PHE A 29 -44.91 34.36 53.07
N LYS A 30 -44.84 34.01 54.29
CA LYS A 30 -43.99 34.73 55.22
C LYS A 30 -42.69 34.03 55.42
N ASN A 31 -41.68 34.67 54.95
CA ASN A 31 -40.36 34.18 55.21
C ASN A 31 -40.17 32.72 55.09
N GLY A 32 -40.60 32.28 53.99
CA GLY A 32 -40.59 30.90 53.77
C GLY A 32 -41.52 30.18 54.66
N SER A 33 -42.42 30.80 55.15
CA SER A 33 -43.28 30.14 56.09
C SER A 33 -44.72 30.61 56.06
N LYS A 34 -45.01 31.57 55.28
CA LYS A 34 -46.40 31.97 55.14
C LYS A 34 -46.82 32.04 53.70
N LEU A 35 -47.93 31.44 53.39
CA LEU A 35 -48.60 31.55 52.13
C LEU A 35 -49.89 32.31 52.36
N SER A 36 -50.06 33.39 51.66
CA SER A 36 -51.28 34.15 51.66
C SER A 36 -52.08 33.86 50.39
N GLY A 37 -53.24 34.41 50.33
CA GLY A 37 -54.07 34.38 49.16
C GLY A 37 -53.39 34.99 47.91
N ASP A 38 -52.35 35.75 48.15
CA ASP A 38 -51.55 36.36 47.09
C ASP A 38 -50.33 35.59 46.70
N LEU A 39 -50.22 34.37 47.13
CA LEU A 39 -49.12 33.53 46.73
C LEU A 39 -48.89 33.57 45.23
N ARG A 40 -49.94 33.57 44.51
CA ARG A 40 -49.90 33.61 43.03
C ARG A 40 -49.32 34.89 42.52
N SER A 41 -49.75 35.99 43.10
CA SER A 41 -49.26 37.29 42.67
C SER A 41 -47.85 37.57 43.09
N GLN A 42 -47.39 36.97 44.17
CA GLN A 42 -46.06 37.23 44.68
C GLN A 42 -44.99 36.40 44.01
N ASN A 43 -45.31 35.17 43.73
CA ASN A 43 -44.29 34.24 43.31
C ASN A 43 -44.35 33.86 41.85
N VAL A 44 -45.46 34.14 41.28
CA VAL A 44 -45.69 33.85 39.90
C VAL A 44 -46.34 34.98 39.16
N ALA A 45 -46.03 36.09 39.67
CA ALA A 45 -46.69 37.30 39.28
C ALA A 45 -46.65 37.62 37.83
N THR A 46 -45.80 37.08 37.20
CA THR A 46 -45.79 37.36 35.81
C THR A 46 -46.73 36.55 35.03
N LYS A 47 -47.39 35.67 35.65
CA LYS A 47 -48.14 34.98 35.10
C LYS A 47 -48.96 34.27 35.25
N THR A 48 -48.51 33.90 34.94
CA THR A 48 -49.22 32.83 35.04
C THR A 48 -49.42 32.74 36.41
N THR A 49 -50.46 32.64 36.67
CA THR A 49 -50.90 32.45 38.02
C THR A 49 -50.36 31.12 38.52
N ILE A 50 -50.46 30.95 39.81
CA ILE A 50 -50.09 29.69 40.39
C ILE A 50 -50.89 28.54 39.81
N ASP A 51 -52.11 28.79 39.38
CA ASP A 51 -52.94 27.77 38.76
C ASP A 51 -52.36 27.35 37.39
N ASP A 52 -51.84 28.28 36.67
CA ASP A 52 -51.18 27.93 35.41
C ASP A 52 -49.91 27.13 35.66
N ILE A 53 -49.18 27.51 36.69
CA ILE A 53 -48.01 26.74 37.10
C ILE A 53 -48.40 25.35 37.61
N LEU A 54 -49.42 25.28 38.39
CA LEU A 54 -49.94 24.02 38.89
C LEU A 54 -50.55 23.19 37.77
N SER A 55 -51.15 23.82 36.78
CA SER A 55 -51.60 23.12 35.58
C SER A 55 -50.45 22.57 34.76
N GLU A 56 -49.38 23.31 34.70
CA GLU A 56 -48.13 22.81 34.15
C GLU A 56 -47.53 21.71 35.04
N GLU A 57 -47.70 21.86 36.35
CA GLU A 57 -47.20 20.90 37.32
C GLU A 57 -48.11 19.67 37.46
N SER A 58 -49.34 19.74 37.09
CA SER A 58 -50.21 18.55 37.03
C SER A 58 -49.81 17.61 35.91
N THR A 59 -49.06 18.14 34.95
CA THR A 59 -48.31 17.32 34.01
C THR A 59 -46.84 17.21 34.41
N GLY A 60 -46.39 17.97 35.31
CA GLY A 60 -45.25 18.09 36.24
C GLY A 60 -43.84 17.75 35.75
N ILE A 61 -43.66 17.38 34.52
CA ILE A 61 -42.34 17.02 33.99
C ILE A 61 -41.81 18.17 33.16
N PRO A 62 -40.65 18.73 33.52
CA PRO A 62 -40.03 19.80 32.78
C PRO A 62 -39.72 19.38 31.33
N ILE A 63 -39.98 20.28 30.39
CA ILE A 63 -39.73 20.06 28.96
C ILE A 63 -38.38 20.68 28.59
N TYR A 64 -37.60 19.95 27.85
CA TYR A 64 -36.28 20.37 27.31
C TYR A 64 -36.19 20.09 25.82
N VAL A 65 -35.33 20.82 25.16
CA VAL A 65 -35.11 20.68 23.70
C VAL A 65 -33.99 19.68 23.44
N LEU A 66 -34.30 18.64 22.66
CA LEU A 66 -33.35 17.79 22.01
C LEU A 66 -33.16 18.29 20.58
N THR A 67 -31.98 18.70 20.20
CA THR A 67 -31.61 18.95 18.81
C THR A 67 -30.79 17.78 18.29
N VAL A 68 -31.25 17.13 17.23
CA VAL A 68 -30.52 16.07 16.55
C VAL A 68 -29.92 16.60 15.27
N LYS A 69 -28.60 16.44 15.11
CA LYS A 69 -27.82 16.83 13.92
C LYS A 69 -27.20 15.59 13.29
N ILE A 70 -27.20 15.53 11.98
CA ILE A 70 -26.50 14.48 11.22
C ILE A 70 -25.58 15.09 10.17
N ASP A 71 -24.39 14.55 10.04
CA ASP A 71 -23.42 14.92 9.00
C ASP A 71 -23.95 14.52 7.60
N LYS A 72 -24.12 15.50 6.70
CA LYS A 72 -24.68 15.31 5.37
C LYS A 72 -23.87 14.37 4.49
N THR A 73 -22.56 14.30 4.72
CA THR A 73 -21.64 13.56 3.85
C THR A 73 -21.61 12.08 4.18
N THR A 74 -21.80 11.72 5.45
CA THR A 74 -21.61 10.36 5.95
C THR A 74 -22.89 9.70 6.44
N VAL A 75 -23.89 10.48 6.84
CA VAL A 75 -25.14 9.99 7.43
C VAL A 75 -26.32 10.23 6.50
N ASN A 76 -27.09 9.17 6.23
CA ASN A 76 -28.30 9.26 5.43
C ASN A 76 -29.48 9.80 6.25
N LYS A 77 -29.71 9.20 7.44
CA LYS A 77 -30.76 9.64 8.36
C LYS A 77 -30.49 9.20 9.81
N ALA A 78 -31.13 9.89 10.72
CA ALA A 78 -31.34 9.43 12.10
C ALA A 78 -32.83 9.46 12.45
N VAL A 79 -33.34 8.35 12.96
CA VAL A 79 -34.75 8.24 13.39
C VAL A 79 -34.77 8.29 14.92
N THR A 80 -35.37 9.34 15.48
CA THR A 80 -35.50 9.51 16.90
C THR A 80 -36.88 9.07 17.36
N GLN A 81 -36.94 8.12 18.25
CA GLN A 81 -38.13 7.67 18.96
C GLN A 81 -38.01 8.04 20.43
N VAL A 82 -39.11 8.36 21.03
CA VAL A 82 -39.17 8.78 22.45
C VAL A 82 -40.18 7.90 23.17
N PHE A 83 -39.78 7.45 24.34
CA PHE A 83 -40.61 6.53 25.16
C PHE A 83 -40.77 7.11 26.58
N ASN A 84 -41.94 6.92 27.13
CA ASN A 84 -42.21 7.12 28.56
C ASN A 84 -42.64 5.81 29.17
N ASN A 85 -41.94 5.32 30.18
CA ASN A 85 -42.17 4.03 30.81
C ASN A 85 -42.38 2.87 29.82
N GLY A 86 -41.54 2.84 28.75
CA GLY A 86 -41.59 1.80 27.73
C GLY A 86 -42.67 2.01 26.64
N THR A 87 -43.53 3.02 26.76
CA THR A 87 -44.54 3.35 25.75
C THR A 87 -44.05 4.48 24.86
N ALA A 88 -44.11 4.30 23.54
CA ALA A 88 -43.71 5.32 22.58
C ALA A 88 -44.66 6.55 22.67
N ILE A 89 -44.07 7.71 22.72
CA ILE A 89 -44.78 9.01 22.69
C ILE A 89 -44.95 9.41 21.23
N THR A 90 -46.16 9.32 20.74
CA THR A 90 -46.48 9.69 19.35
C THR A 90 -46.20 11.17 19.09
N GLY A 91 -45.42 11.47 18.04
CA GLY A 91 -45.10 12.85 17.65
C GLY A 91 -43.98 13.52 18.45
N ALA A 92 -43.43 12.87 19.49
CA ALA A 92 -42.37 13.43 20.30
C ALA A 92 -40.96 13.32 19.66
N GLY A 93 -40.83 12.53 18.62
CA GLY A 93 -39.60 12.34 17.86
C GLY A 93 -39.84 12.47 16.38
N GLY A 94 -38.86 12.08 15.57
CA GLY A 94 -38.98 12.16 14.12
C GLY A 94 -37.72 11.72 13.37
N THR A 95 -37.69 12.02 12.09
CA THR A 95 -36.58 11.67 11.23
C THR A 95 -35.82 12.93 10.81
N VAL A 96 -34.50 12.91 10.98
CA VAL A 96 -33.57 13.89 10.43
C VAL A 96 -32.94 13.27 9.21
N ASN A 97 -33.06 13.91 8.03
CA ASN A 97 -32.51 13.49 6.74
C ASN A 97 -32.39 14.67 5.80
N SER A 98 -32.12 14.41 4.51
CA SER A 98 -32.03 15.44 3.46
C SER A 98 -33.32 16.23 3.23
N SER A 99 -34.46 15.73 3.70
CA SER A 99 -35.76 16.43 3.62
C SER A 99 -36.05 17.29 4.85
N SER A 100 -35.16 17.32 5.84
CA SER A 100 -35.33 18.15 7.05
C SER A 100 -35.32 19.63 6.65
N THR A 101 -36.30 20.35 7.17
CA THR A 101 -36.52 21.78 6.85
C THR A 101 -35.44 22.69 7.42
N VAL A 102 -34.67 22.21 8.39
CA VAL A 102 -33.57 22.93 9.01
C VAL A 102 -32.26 22.28 8.62
N SER A 103 -31.33 23.09 8.11
CA SER A 103 -29.96 22.68 7.85
C SER A 103 -29.01 23.80 8.24
N SER A 104 -27.84 23.44 8.75
CA SER A 104 -26.82 24.40 9.14
C SER A 104 -25.45 23.85 8.74
N GLY A 105 -24.77 24.56 7.84
CA GLY A 105 -23.49 24.12 7.30
C GLY A 105 -23.54 22.69 6.75
N ASP A 106 -22.72 21.85 7.30
CA ASP A 106 -22.56 20.45 6.90
C ASP A 106 -23.57 19.48 7.53
N TYR A 107 -24.61 20.00 8.23
CA TYR A 107 -25.56 19.19 8.96
C TYR A 107 -27.00 19.39 8.50
N TYR A 108 -27.78 18.31 8.50
CA TYR A 108 -29.23 18.33 8.61
C TYR A 108 -29.60 18.26 10.08
N MET A 109 -30.69 18.92 10.49
CA MET A 109 -31.09 18.94 11.92
C MET A 109 -32.61 19.08 12.09
N ALA A 110 -33.06 18.60 13.24
CA ALA A 110 -34.39 18.84 13.77
C ALA A 110 -34.35 18.94 15.28
N SER A 111 -35.30 19.68 15.85
CA SER A 111 -35.42 19.83 17.29
C SER A 111 -36.76 19.29 17.78
N TYR A 112 -36.75 18.69 18.94
CA TYR A 112 -37.91 18.07 19.59
C TYR A 112 -38.03 18.57 21.03
N GLU A 113 -39.22 18.90 21.43
CA GLU A 113 -39.51 19.24 22.84
C GLU A 113 -39.89 17.97 23.58
N LEU A 114 -39.10 17.58 24.56
CA LEU A 114 -39.20 16.30 25.26
C LEU A 114 -39.30 16.48 26.75
N PRO A 115 -40.13 15.69 27.44
CA PRO A 115 -40.15 15.67 28.89
C PRO A 115 -38.83 15.13 29.46
N CYS A 116 -38.40 15.69 30.57
CA CYS A 116 -37.29 15.18 31.34
C CYS A 116 -37.52 13.70 31.69
N ASN A 117 -36.46 12.92 31.65
CA ASN A 117 -36.48 11.45 31.87
C ASN A 117 -37.21 10.61 30.81
N ALA A 118 -37.73 11.17 29.73
CA ALA A 118 -38.20 10.37 28.62
C ALA A 118 -37.01 9.64 27.96
N ASN A 119 -37.17 8.38 27.64
CA ASN A 119 -36.13 7.61 27.01
C ASN A 119 -36.04 7.96 25.52
N ILE A 120 -34.88 8.35 25.09
CA ILE A 120 -34.54 8.70 23.71
C ILE A 120 -33.85 7.52 23.08
N VAL A 121 -34.29 7.14 21.89
CA VAL A 121 -33.59 6.17 21.02
C VAL A 121 -33.45 6.81 19.65
N SER A 122 -32.23 7.16 19.28
CA SER A 122 -31.92 7.73 17.96
C SER A 122 -31.13 6.72 17.12
N THR A 123 -31.78 6.13 16.12
CA THR A 123 -31.20 5.07 15.29
C THR A 123 -30.66 5.63 13.97
N PRO A 124 -29.35 5.42 13.67
CA PRO A 124 -28.73 5.92 12.46
C PRO A 124 -28.94 5.02 11.26
N THR A 125 -28.80 5.63 10.07
CA THR A 125 -28.53 4.94 8.81
C THR A 125 -27.49 5.75 8.07
N PHE A 126 -26.48 5.11 7.51
CA PHE A 126 -25.34 5.79 6.87
C PHE A 126 -25.48 5.84 5.35
N ASN A 127 -24.77 6.76 4.74
CA ASN A 127 -24.61 6.79 3.29
C ASN A 127 -23.82 5.56 2.82
N THR A 128 -23.98 5.20 1.54
CA THR A 128 -23.26 4.06 0.96
C THR A 128 -21.75 4.20 1.15
N GLY A 129 -21.11 3.18 1.68
CA GLY A 129 -19.66 3.19 1.94
C GLY A 129 -19.26 3.96 3.20
N CYS A 130 -20.23 4.34 4.05
CA CYS A 130 -19.97 4.98 5.33
C CYS A 130 -20.46 4.12 6.48
N VAL A 131 -19.78 4.23 7.60
CA VAL A 131 -20.09 3.51 8.85
C VAL A 131 -20.08 4.47 10.03
N PHE A 132 -20.57 3.98 11.16
CA PHE A 132 -20.62 4.72 12.41
C PHE A 132 -19.23 5.20 12.84
N SER A 133 -19.13 6.47 13.24
CA SER A 133 -17.97 7.02 13.93
C SER A 133 -18.28 7.30 15.38
N MET A 134 -19.19 8.21 15.62
CA MET A 134 -19.60 8.56 16.98
C MET A 134 -20.90 9.37 17.02
N TRP A 135 -21.52 9.38 18.17
CA TRP A 135 -22.44 10.41 18.60
C TRP A 135 -21.70 11.42 19.49
N THR A 136 -22.00 12.70 19.34
CA THR A 136 -21.52 13.73 20.27
C THR A 136 -22.72 14.32 20.99
N ASP A 137 -22.73 14.25 22.30
CA ASP A 137 -23.73 14.75 23.19
C ASP A 137 -23.25 16.07 23.81
N LEU A 138 -23.89 17.17 23.44
CA LEU A 138 -23.59 18.50 23.94
C LEU A 138 -24.63 18.90 24.98
N ASN A 139 -24.20 19.15 26.19
CA ASN A 139 -24.97 19.83 27.19
C ASN A 139 -24.98 21.34 26.89
N GLU A 140 -26.08 21.87 26.40
CA GLU A 140 -26.18 23.27 25.98
C GLU A 140 -26.09 24.27 27.17
N LYS A 141 -26.36 23.82 28.37
CA LYS A 141 -26.26 24.65 29.58
C LYS A 141 -24.81 24.87 30.02
N THR A 142 -23.97 23.88 29.87
CA THR A 142 -22.57 23.93 30.33
C THR A 142 -21.58 24.08 29.18
N GLY A 143 -21.99 23.85 27.96
CA GLY A 143 -21.12 23.78 26.78
C GLY A 143 -20.22 22.54 26.73
N VAL A 144 -20.42 21.58 27.61
CA VAL A 144 -19.60 20.35 27.65
C VAL A 144 -20.13 19.36 26.64
N SER A 145 -19.21 18.86 25.80
CA SER A 145 -19.49 17.81 24.84
C SER A 145 -18.90 16.47 25.28
N THR A 146 -19.65 15.40 25.09
CA THR A 146 -19.23 14.02 25.34
C THR A 146 -19.26 13.22 24.03
N ASN A 147 -18.15 12.61 23.69
CA ASN A 147 -18.08 11.72 22.53
C ASN A 147 -18.51 10.30 22.92
N CYS A 148 -19.60 9.83 22.35
CA CYS A 148 -20.18 8.53 22.61
C CYS A 148 -19.85 7.59 21.43
N LYS A 149 -18.94 6.65 21.66
CA LYS A 149 -18.55 5.58 20.73
C LYS A 149 -19.26 4.28 21.13
N VAL A 150 -19.09 3.24 20.35
CA VAL A 150 -19.65 1.88 20.62
C VAL A 150 -19.29 1.35 22.02
N THR A 151 -18.21 1.83 22.62
CA THR A 151 -17.78 1.45 23.97
C THR A 151 -18.41 2.29 25.08
N SER A 152 -19.28 3.27 24.74
CA SER A 152 -19.96 4.11 25.72
C SER A 152 -21.31 3.53 26.10
N ASP A 153 -21.75 3.82 27.35
CA ASP A 153 -23.01 3.33 27.89
C ASP A 153 -24.27 3.79 27.12
N TYR A 154 -24.11 4.79 26.25
CA TYR A 154 -25.23 5.39 25.52
C TYR A 154 -25.33 4.94 24.07
N VAL A 155 -24.46 4.05 23.60
CA VAL A 155 -24.47 3.59 22.20
C VAL A 155 -24.64 2.08 22.14
N ASN A 156 -25.69 1.67 21.49
CA ASN A 156 -25.94 0.26 21.21
C ASN A 156 -24.88 -0.30 20.23
N ASP A 157 -24.21 -1.37 20.60
CA ASP A 157 -23.09 -1.96 19.86
C ASP A 157 -23.48 -2.61 18.52
N LYS A 158 -24.77 -2.91 18.34
CA LYS A 158 -25.29 -3.58 17.13
C LYS A 158 -25.98 -2.63 16.17
N THR A 159 -26.72 -1.68 16.72
CA THR A 159 -27.54 -0.75 15.92
C THR A 159 -26.96 0.62 15.80
N TYR A 160 -25.92 0.92 16.61
CA TYR A 160 -25.31 2.24 16.76
C TYR A 160 -26.31 3.31 17.21
N ALA A 161 -27.47 2.90 17.69
CA ALA A 161 -28.48 3.78 18.22
C ALA A 161 -27.95 4.47 19.50
N TYR A 162 -28.23 5.77 19.61
CA TYR A 162 -28.02 6.50 20.84
C TYR A 162 -29.23 6.28 21.75
N GLU A 163 -28.97 5.82 22.95
CA GLU A 163 -30.01 5.44 23.91
C GLU A 163 -29.73 6.12 25.27
N ARG A 164 -30.61 7.02 25.68
CA ARG A 164 -30.44 7.75 26.93
C ARG A 164 -31.78 8.32 27.41
N SER A 165 -31.92 8.50 28.70
CA SER A 165 -33.00 9.34 29.26
C SER A 165 -32.70 10.82 29.03
N MET A 166 -33.73 11.58 28.61
CA MET A 166 -33.62 13.03 28.42
C MET A 166 -33.18 13.70 29.68
N PRO A 167 -32.03 14.38 29.68
CA PRO A 167 -31.52 15.04 30.89
C PRO A 167 -32.30 16.32 31.21
N ALA A 168 -32.08 16.86 32.40
CA ALA A 168 -32.69 18.12 32.85
C ALA A 168 -32.00 19.38 32.29
N TYR A 169 -31.70 19.35 30.95
CA TYR A 169 -31.14 20.47 30.20
C TYR A 169 -31.36 20.26 28.70
N ASN A 170 -31.29 21.33 27.92
CA ASN A 170 -31.30 21.23 26.47
C ASN A 170 -30.03 20.54 25.96
N MET A 171 -30.20 19.66 25.00
CA MET A 171 -29.13 18.81 24.48
C MET A 171 -29.08 18.86 22.95
N THR A 172 -27.86 18.99 22.44
CA THR A 172 -27.61 18.74 21.01
C THR A 172 -26.88 17.43 20.84
N LEU A 173 -27.47 16.53 20.06
CA LEU A 173 -26.93 15.24 19.72
C LEU A 173 -26.48 15.27 18.26
N THR A 174 -25.18 15.12 18.02
CA THR A 174 -24.59 15.14 16.66
C THR A 174 -24.11 13.75 16.28
N LEU A 175 -24.58 13.24 15.16
CA LEU A 175 -24.12 11.98 14.57
C LEU A 175 -23.14 12.23 13.44
N THR A 176 -22.00 11.56 13.50
CA THR A 176 -20.99 11.53 12.44
C THR A 176 -20.68 10.08 12.04
N GLY A 177 -20.47 9.88 10.75
CA GLY A 177 -19.93 8.65 10.19
C GLY A 177 -18.51 8.87 9.67
N VAL A 178 -17.92 7.81 9.18
CA VAL A 178 -16.65 7.81 8.45
C VAL A 178 -16.78 6.91 7.22
N LEU A 179 -15.93 7.11 6.22
CA LEU A 179 -15.82 6.17 5.11
C LEU A 179 -15.33 4.83 5.66
N ASP A 180 -16.00 3.77 5.24
CA ASP A 180 -15.61 2.39 5.56
C ASP A 180 -14.30 2.03 4.84
N GLU A 181 -13.68 0.97 5.31
CA GLU A 181 -12.50 0.42 4.67
C GLU A 181 -12.88 -0.78 3.78
N ALA A 182 -12.24 -0.87 2.64
CA ALA A 182 -12.31 -2.04 1.79
C ALA A 182 -10.93 -2.65 1.58
N VAL A 183 -10.91 -3.95 1.35
CA VAL A 183 -9.71 -4.65 0.95
C VAL A 183 -9.40 -4.38 -0.51
N TYR A 184 -8.12 -4.40 -0.85
CA TYR A 184 -7.65 -4.43 -2.23
C TYR A 184 -6.43 -5.32 -2.34
N THR A 185 -6.16 -5.80 -3.54
CA THR A 185 -5.07 -6.74 -3.81
C THR A 185 -4.00 -6.07 -4.66
N VAL A 186 -2.74 -6.36 -4.37
CA VAL A 186 -1.60 -5.98 -5.21
C VAL A 186 -0.90 -7.25 -5.66
N HIS A 187 -0.79 -7.44 -6.97
CA HIS A 187 -0.07 -8.55 -7.58
C HIS A 187 1.28 -8.06 -8.12
N HIS A 188 2.30 -8.86 -7.94
CA HIS A 188 3.62 -8.67 -8.51
C HIS A 188 3.92 -9.82 -9.49
N TRP A 189 3.95 -9.47 -10.78
CA TRP A 189 4.13 -10.41 -11.89
C TRP A 189 5.53 -10.31 -12.46
N LYS A 190 6.25 -11.42 -12.59
CA LYS A 190 7.57 -11.48 -13.22
C LYS A 190 7.47 -12.01 -14.63
N GLN A 191 8.11 -11.34 -15.58
CA GLN A 191 8.21 -11.80 -16.95
C GLN A 191 8.94 -13.15 -17.02
N LYS A 192 8.39 -14.11 -17.77
CA LYS A 192 9.04 -15.38 -18.08
C LYS A 192 10.20 -15.15 -19.06
N THR A 193 11.16 -16.07 -19.14
CA THR A 193 12.33 -15.94 -20.02
C THR A 193 11.97 -15.81 -21.50
N THR A 194 10.88 -16.44 -21.92
CA THR A 194 10.33 -16.40 -23.28
C THR A 194 9.16 -15.44 -23.43
N GLY A 195 8.75 -14.76 -22.34
CA GLY A 195 7.58 -13.90 -22.32
C GLY A 195 7.75 -12.62 -23.14
N ILE A 196 6.67 -12.18 -23.75
CA ILE A 196 6.61 -10.90 -24.47
C ILE A 196 6.22 -9.81 -23.49
N ALA A 197 7.00 -8.73 -23.41
CA ALA A 197 6.81 -7.67 -22.42
C ALA A 197 5.48 -6.91 -22.58
N SER A 198 4.96 -6.77 -23.80
CA SER A 198 3.71 -6.07 -24.07
C SER A 198 2.45 -6.85 -23.67
N ASP A 199 2.56 -8.17 -23.51
CA ASP A 199 1.43 -9.06 -23.31
C ASP A 199 1.36 -9.50 -21.85
N HIS A 200 0.60 -8.76 -21.05
CA HIS A 200 0.43 -8.97 -19.60
C HIS A 200 -0.57 -10.11 -19.31
N ASP A 201 -0.19 -11.34 -19.66
CA ASP A 201 -0.97 -12.55 -19.44
C ASP A 201 -0.13 -13.64 -18.73
N ASP A 202 -0.78 -14.74 -18.39
CA ASP A 202 -0.18 -15.90 -17.71
C ASP A 202 0.78 -16.72 -18.61
N LYS A 203 0.77 -16.49 -19.91
CA LYS A 203 1.75 -17.10 -20.83
C LYS A 203 3.09 -16.40 -20.74
N ASN A 204 3.05 -15.09 -20.59
CA ASN A 204 4.22 -14.21 -20.61
C ASN A 204 4.75 -13.87 -19.21
N TYR A 205 3.89 -13.90 -18.20
CA TYR A 205 4.24 -13.57 -16.82
C TYR A 205 3.86 -14.69 -15.85
N GLU A 206 4.52 -14.73 -14.73
CA GLU A 206 4.22 -15.59 -13.59
C GLU A 206 3.96 -14.74 -12.35
N LEU A 207 2.94 -15.08 -11.57
CA LEU A 207 2.62 -14.40 -10.31
C LEU A 207 3.69 -14.73 -9.27
N ALA A 208 4.46 -13.73 -8.88
CA ALA A 208 5.52 -13.87 -7.89
C ALA A 208 5.02 -13.67 -6.47
N GLU A 209 4.19 -12.64 -6.24
CA GLU A 209 3.67 -12.30 -4.92
C GLU A 209 2.28 -11.67 -5.03
N THR A 210 1.50 -11.85 -3.94
CA THR A 210 0.20 -11.20 -3.73
C THR A 210 0.19 -10.54 -2.37
N GLU A 211 -0.22 -9.27 -2.31
CA GLU A 211 -0.43 -8.54 -1.07
C GLU A 211 -1.89 -8.15 -0.94
N THR A 212 -2.48 -8.40 0.23
CA THR A 212 -3.82 -7.90 0.58
C THR A 212 -3.69 -6.74 1.53
N LYS A 213 -4.28 -5.60 1.19
CA LYS A 213 -4.23 -4.35 1.94
C LYS A 213 -5.63 -3.81 2.19
N LYS A 214 -5.75 -2.87 3.13
CA LYS A 214 -6.99 -2.16 3.43
C LYS A 214 -6.77 -0.67 3.36
N ALA A 215 -7.78 0.05 2.91
CA ALA A 215 -7.83 1.51 3.00
C ALA A 215 -9.27 1.99 2.87
N GLN A 216 -9.51 3.24 3.24
CA GLN A 216 -10.84 3.85 3.16
C GLN A 216 -11.37 3.85 1.73
N ILE A 217 -12.64 3.53 1.59
CA ILE A 217 -13.35 3.57 0.31
C ILE A 217 -13.26 4.98 -0.29
N GLY A 218 -12.91 5.06 -1.57
CA GLY A 218 -12.71 6.32 -2.28
C GLY A 218 -11.36 6.99 -2.08
N SER A 219 -10.56 6.57 -1.07
CA SER A 219 -9.20 7.08 -0.90
C SER A 219 -8.28 6.61 -2.04
N LYS A 220 -7.31 7.44 -2.41
CA LYS A 220 -6.29 7.09 -3.41
C LYS A 220 -5.13 6.39 -2.73
N VAL A 221 -4.81 5.19 -3.20
CA VAL A 221 -3.68 4.40 -2.74
C VAL A 221 -2.64 4.26 -3.84
N THR A 222 -1.37 4.29 -3.44
CA THR A 222 -0.22 4.10 -4.33
C THR A 222 0.71 3.07 -3.69
N PRO A 223 0.43 1.77 -3.86
CA PRO A 223 1.28 0.73 -3.30
C PRO A 223 2.70 0.82 -3.85
N ALA A 224 3.68 0.52 -3.01
CA ALA A 224 5.07 0.52 -3.43
C ALA A 224 5.35 -0.64 -4.41
N VAL A 225 6.18 -0.37 -5.40
CA VAL A 225 6.78 -1.42 -6.23
C VAL A 225 7.89 -2.12 -5.47
N LYS A 226 8.16 -3.36 -5.81
CA LYS A 226 9.27 -4.16 -5.25
C LYS A 226 10.49 -4.10 -6.15
N THR A 227 11.61 -4.55 -5.63
CA THR A 227 12.85 -4.71 -6.39
C THR A 227 13.17 -6.19 -6.48
N TYR A 228 13.37 -6.69 -7.69
CA TYR A 228 13.78 -8.06 -7.95
C TYR A 228 15.08 -8.05 -8.75
N THR A 229 16.06 -8.85 -8.31
CA THR A 229 17.33 -8.98 -9.02
C THR A 229 17.13 -9.41 -10.47
N GLY A 230 17.66 -8.65 -11.41
CA GLY A 230 17.56 -8.91 -12.83
C GLY A 230 16.24 -8.49 -13.48
N PHE A 231 15.41 -7.73 -12.77
CA PHE A 231 14.15 -7.20 -13.30
C PHE A 231 14.10 -5.69 -13.17
N ASP A 232 13.46 -5.06 -14.12
CA ASP A 232 13.14 -3.64 -14.09
C ASP A 232 11.84 -3.42 -13.31
N SER A 233 11.86 -2.49 -12.36
CA SER A 233 10.67 -2.14 -11.59
C SER A 233 9.73 -1.28 -12.44
N PRO A 234 8.42 -1.60 -12.48
CA PRO A 234 7.44 -0.78 -13.18
C PRO A 234 7.23 0.57 -12.49
N LYS A 235 6.53 1.48 -13.14
CA LYS A 235 6.06 2.71 -12.50
C LYS A 235 4.99 2.40 -11.48
N THR A 236 4.96 3.16 -10.39
CA THR A 236 3.88 3.09 -9.40
C THR A 236 2.54 3.46 -10.02
N GLN A 237 1.47 2.83 -9.54
CA GLN A 237 0.10 3.09 -9.97
C GLN A 237 -0.70 3.64 -8.79
N THR A 238 -1.58 4.61 -9.09
CA THR A 238 -2.50 5.17 -8.10
C THR A 238 -3.93 4.83 -8.52
N LYS A 239 -4.69 4.18 -7.62
CA LYS A 239 -6.11 3.87 -7.83
C LYS A 239 -6.93 4.28 -6.62
N ALA A 240 -8.21 4.61 -6.83
CA ALA A 240 -9.16 4.83 -5.76
C ALA A 240 -9.73 3.49 -5.28
N VAL A 241 -9.80 3.30 -3.97
CA VAL A 241 -10.32 2.07 -3.36
C VAL A 241 -11.81 1.94 -3.61
N THR A 242 -12.22 0.79 -4.15
CA THR A 242 -13.63 0.50 -4.45
C THR A 242 -14.33 -0.22 -3.28
N ALA A 243 -15.62 0.02 -3.13
CA ALA A 243 -16.42 -0.54 -2.03
C ALA A 243 -16.64 -2.06 -2.13
N ASP A 244 -16.49 -2.64 -3.32
CA ASP A 244 -16.73 -4.06 -3.58
C ASP A 244 -15.61 -4.99 -3.10
N GLY A 245 -14.49 -4.44 -2.63
CA GLY A 245 -13.34 -5.21 -2.18
C GLY A 245 -12.61 -5.98 -3.27
N LYS A 246 -12.89 -5.69 -4.54
CA LYS A 246 -12.33 -6.42 -5.70
C LYS A 246 -11.24 -5.65 -6.45
N MET A 247 -10.86 -4.48 -5.98
CA MET A 247 -9.83 -3.69 -6.64
C MET A 247 -8.50 -4.44 -6.65
N VAL A 248 -7.89 -4.52 -7.83
CA VAL A 248 -6.58 -5.11 -8.05
C VAL A 248 -5.63 -4.09 -8.67
N ILE A 249 -4.40 -4.09 -8.22
CA ILE A 249 -3.28 -3.36 -8.80
C ILE A 249 -2.23 -4.38 -9.20
N ASP A 250 -1.94 -4.46 -10.51
CA ASP A 250 -0.97 -5.38 -11.07
C ASP A 250 0.31 -4.65 -11.43
N TYR A 251 1.45 -5.11 -10.90
CA TYR A 251 2.79 -4.66 -11.23
C TYR A 251 3.51 -5.72 -12.02
N TYR A 252 3.92 -5.38 -13.27
CA TYR A 252 4.63 -6.26 -14.17
C TYR A 252 6.11 -5.89 -14.23
N TYR A 253 6.97 -6.82 -13.82
CA TYR A 253 8.42 -6.66 -13.76
C TYR A 253 9.03 -7.34 -14.98
N GLU A 254 9.64 -6.56 -15.87
CA GLU A 254 10.29 -7.05 -17.06
C GLU A 254 11.71 -7.52 -16.77
N ARG A 255 12.17 -8.59 -17.44
CA ARG A 255 13.55 -9.03 -17.31
C ARG A 255 14.47 -8.01 -17.95
N HIS A 256 15.42 -7.52 -17.18
CA HIS A 256 16.42 -6.58 -17.66
C HIS A 256 17.29 -7.21 -18.76
N LEU A 257 17.68 -6.42 -19.77
CA LEU A 257 18.58 -6.83 -20.84
C LEU A 257 20.03 -6.53 -20.43
N TYR A 258 20.86 -7.56 -20.48
CA TYR A 258 22.29 -7.46 -20.27
C TYR A 258 23.05 -7.86 -21.54
N ASN A 259 24.27 -7.33 -21.70
CA ASN A 259 25.07 -7.58 -22.88
C ASN A 259 26.11 -8.68 -22.62
N VAL A 260 26.29 -9.54 -23.64
CA VAL A 260 27.40 -10.48 -23.74
C VAL A 260 28.38 -9.93 -24.77
N THR A 261 29.56 -9.54 -24.31
CA THR A 261 30.69 -9.08 -25.16
C THR A 261 31.67 -10.21 -25.29
N LEU A 262 32.03 -10.57 -26.53
CA LEU A 262 33.00 -11.61 -26.85
C LEU A 262 34.23 -10.99 -27.49
N ASN A 263 35.39 -11.24 -26.93
CA ASN A 263 36.68 -10.84 -27.45
C ASN A 263 37.37 -12.05 -28.12
N ALA A 264 37.94 -11.84 -29.28
CA ALA A 264 38.80 -12.81 -29.95
C ALA A 264 40.25 -12.53 -29.56
N GLY A 265 40.92 -13.46 -28.88
CA GLY A 265 42.34 -13.47 -28.62
C GLY A 265 43.15 -13.90 -29.83
N THR A 266 44.48 -13.90 -29.67
CA THR A 266 45.41 -14.38 -30.70
C THR A 266 45.00 -15.81 -31.11
N GLY A 267 45.07 -16.10 -32.43
CA GLY A 267 44.68 -17.45 -32.94
C GLY A 267 43.16 -17.71 -33.02
N ILE A 268 42.32 -16.75 -32.68
CA ILE A 268 40.86 -16.86 -32.85
C ILE A 268 40.46 -16.11 -34.12
N GLU A 269 39.75 -16.84 -35.02
CA GLU A 269 39.24 -16.26 -36.25
C GLU A 269 37.98 -15.41 -35.99
N LYS A 270 37.02 -15.94 -35.23
CA LYS A 270 35.76 -15.25 -34.88
C LYS A 270 35.12 -15.86 -33.64
N THR A 271 34.25 -15.08 -33.01
CA THR A 271 33.38 -15.52 -31.94
C THR A 271 31.90 -15.37 -32.33
N THR A 272 31.03 -16.19 -31.80
CA THR A 272 29.58 -16.13 -32.01
C THR A 272 28.83 -16.24 -30.71
N GLY A 273 27.62 -15.65 -30.65
CA GLY A 273 26.77 -15.69 -29.46
C GLY A 273 26.86 -14.45 -28.56
N GLY A 274 27.62 -13.42 -28.99
CA GLY A 274 27.56 -12.10 -28.37
C GLY A 274 26.25 -11.39 -28.69
N GLY A 275 25.82 -10.48 -27.84
CA GLY A 275 24.61 -9.70 -28.02
C GLY A 275 23.87 -9.41 -26.72
N SER A 276 22.63 -8.94 -26.82
CA SER A 276 21.78 -8.62 -25.67
C SER A 276 20.85 -9.77 -25.33
N TYR A 277 20.83 -10.16 -24.07
CA TYR A 277 20.03 -11.26 -23.54
C TYR A 277 19.31 -10.82 -22.28
N ARG A 278 18.08 -11.32 -22.08
CA ARG A 278 17.34 -11.09 -20.85
C ARG A 278 17.94 -11.89 -19.70
N TYR A 279 17.88 -11.32 -18.51
CA TYR A 279 18.23 -12.04 -17.29
C TYR A 279 17.58 -13.42 -17.24
N GLY A 280 18.39 -14.45 -16.94
CA GLY A 280 17.92 -15.83 -16.87
C GLY A 280 17.76 -16.54 -18.22
N GLN A 281 17.99 -15.87 -19.35
CA GLN A 281 17.94 -16.48 -20.67
C GLN A 281 19.16 -17.38 -20.91
N SER A 282 18.99 -18.48 -21.65
CA SER A 282 20.10 -19.33 -22.07
C SER A 282 20.91 -18.62 -23.15
N VAL A 283 22.23 -18.58 -22.95
CA VAL A 283 23.21 -18.01 -23.88
C VAL A 283 24.13 -19.13 -24.35
N THR A 284 24.36 -19.20 -25.65
CA THR A 284 25.32 -20.11 -26.23
C THR A 284 26.39 -19.30 -26.93
N ILE A 285 27.67 -19.51 -26.57
CA ILE A 285 28.82 -18.89 -27.21
C ILE A 285 29.68 -19.97 -27.87
N ASP A 286 30.34 -19.61 -28.98
CA ASP A 286 31.30 -20.47 -29.68
C ASP A 286 32.40 -19.63 -30.36
N ALA A 287 33.51 -20.27 -30.68
CA ALA A 287 34.64 -19.64 -31.34
C ALA A 287 35.15 -20.50 -32.51
N ALA A 288 35.61 -19.87 -33.57
CA ALA A 288 36.40 -20.50 -34.61
C ALA A 288 37.89 -20.20 -34.40
N VAL A 289 38.72 -21.22 -34.44
CA VAL A 289 40.18 -21.13 -34.26
C VAL A 289 40.83 -21.05 -35.65
N LYS A 290 41.84 -20.20 -35.76
CA LYS A 290 42.63 -20.08 -36.99
C LYS A 290 43.46 -21.33 -37.26
N GLU A 291 43.82 -21.54 -38.51
CA GLU A 291 44.77 -22.55 -38.86
C GLU A 291 46.09 -22.36 -38.14
N GLY A 292 46.76 -23.41 -37.76
CA GLY A 292 47.99 -23.36 -37.00
C GLY A 292 47.82 -23.13 -35.49
N TYR A 293 46.61 -22.99 -35.00
CA TYR A 293 46.31 -22.81 -33.59
C TYR A 293 45.38 -23.89 -33.09
N HIS A 294 45.38 -24.15 -31.79
CA HIS A 294 44.40 -25.03 -31.15
C HIS A 294 43.69 -24.27 -30.03
N TRP A 295 42.45 -24.69 -29.78
CA TRP A 295 41.59 -24.11 -28.75
C TRP A 295 42.20 -24.29 -27.35
N LEU A 296 42.19 -23.23 -26.57
CA LEU A 296 42.63 -23.24 -25.17
C LEU A 296 41.44 -23.13 -24.20
N ASN A 297 40.82 -22.00 -24.13
CA ASN A 297 39.69 -21.74 -23.23
C ASN A 297 38.96 -20.43 -23.51
N TRP A 298 37.82 -20.27 -22.83
CA TRP A 298 37.21 -18.97 -22.57
C TRP A 298 37.65 -18.46 -21.21
N LYS A 299 37.95 -17.16 -21.07
CA LYS A 299 38.16 -16.47 -19.79
C LYS A 299 37.23 -15.28 -19.68
N GLY A 300 36.60 -15.08 -18.52
CA GLY A 300 35.72 -13.94 -18.30
C GLY A 300 34.77 -14.14 -17.12
N ASN A 301 33.69 -13.37 -17.10
CA ASN A 301 32.79 -13.26 -15.95
C ASN A 301 31.38 -13.82 -16.21
N TYR A 302 31.25 -14.97 -16.85
CA TYR A 302 29.92 -15.52 -17.22
C TYR A 302 28.96 -15.77 -16.03
N LYS A 303 29.46 -15.75 -14.78
CA LYS A 303 28.63 -15.84 -13.57
C LYS A 303 28.16 -14.47 -13.04
N GLY A 304 28.55 -13.39 -13.71
CA GLY A 304 28.24 -12.02 -13.31
C GLY A 304 29.32 -11.33 -12.49
N GLY A 305 29.19 -10.03 -12.30
CA GLY A 305 30.26 -9.14 -11.83
C GLY A 305 30.89 -9.44 -10.47
N SER A 306 30.24 -10.22 -9.59
CA SER A 306 30.77 -10.58 -8.27
C SER A 306 31.51 -11.92 -8.26
N GLY A 307 31.48 -12.66 -9.38
CA GLY A 307 32.07 -14.00 -9.47
C GLY A 307 33.55 -14.05 -9.81
N GLY A 308 34.18 -12.89 -10.06
CA GLY A 308 35.56 -12.81 -10.54
C GLY A 308 35.73 -13.39 -11.97
N GLU A 309 36.98 -13.57 -12.43
CA GLU A 309 37.27 -14.18 -13.70
C GLU A 309 37.12 -15.71 -13.60
N GLN A 310 36.42 -16.31 -14.55
CA GLN A 310 36.27 -17.76 -14.66
C GLN A 310 36.93 -18.25 -15.95
N THR A 311 37.39 -19.51 -15.93
CA THR A 311 37.92 -20.20 -17.10
C THR A 311 37.00 -21.34 -17.48
N VAL A 312 36.77 -21.51 -18.80
CA VAL A 312 35.93 -22.58 -19.35
C VAL A 312 36.64 -23.21 -20.53
N ASP A 313 36.92 -24.51 -20.46
CA ASP A 313 37.68 -25.22 -21.51
C ASP A 313 36.80 -25.62 -22.71
N ALA A 314 35.49 -25.70 -22.55
CA ALA A 314 34.58 -26.02 -23.63
C ALA A 314 34.51 -24.89 -24.66
N LYS A 315 34.83 -25.15 -25.91
CA LYS A 315 34.82 -24.19 -27.02
C LYS A 315 33.40 -23.67 -27.26
N LYS A 316 32.43 -24.57 -27.42
CA LYS A 316 31.02 -24.25 -27.41
C LYS A 316 30.50 -24.34 -26.00
N PHE A 317 30.09 -23.19 -25.43
CA PHE A 317 29.72 -23.10 -24.03
C PHE A 317 28.32 -22.49 -23.88
N VAL A 318 27.54 -23.05 -22.95
CA VAL A 318 26.20 -22.60 -22.66
C VAL A 318 26.12 -22.16 -21.18
N PHE A 319 25.56 -20.98 -20.94
CA PHE A 319 25.33 -20.49 -19.59
C PHE A 319 24.01 -19.74 -19.49
N THR A 320 23.54 -19.52 -18.28
CA THR A 320 22.36 -18.69 -18.00
C THR A 320 22.78 -17.24 -17.81
N MET A 321 22.13 -16.29 -18.49
CA MET A 321 22.43 -14.86 -18.40
C MET A 321 22.28 -14.38 -16.96
N PRO A 322 23.37 -13.93 -16.31
CA PRO A 322 23.35 -13.42 -14.96
C PRO A 322 22.73 -12.01 -14.88
N ALA A 323 22.55 -11.51 -13.66
CA ALA A 323 22.14 -10.11 -13.43
C ALA A 323 23.36 -9.17 -13.56
N GLY A 324 23.90 -9.06 -14.75
CA GLY A 324 25.03 -8.21 -15.08
C GLY A 324 25.58 -8.49 -16.48
N ASN A 325 26.30 -7.54 -17.03
CA ASN A 325 26.98 -7.73 -18.32
C ASN A 325 28.07 -8.80 -18.21
N VAL A 326 28.23 -9.56 -19.26
CA VAL A 326 29.22 -10.63 -19.41
C VAL A 326 30.25 -10.24 -20.45
N THR A 327 31.51 -10.41 -20.12
CA THR A 327 32.63 -10.30 -21.07
C THR A 327 33.42 -11.58 -21.04
N MET A 328 33.58 -12.23 -22.19
CA MET A 328 34.36 -13.46 -22.35
C MET A 328 35.39 -13.27 -23.46
N THR A 329 36.61 -13.73 -23.20
CA THR A 329 37.71 -13.74 -24.17
C THR A 329 37.99 -15.18 -24.58
N ALA A 330 37.93 -15.46 -25.88
CA ALA A 330 38.34 -16.74 -26.46
C ALA A 330 39.85 -16.76 -26.60
N ASN A 331 40.49 -17.83 -26.17
CA ASN A 331 41.92 -18.00 -26.23
C ASN A 331 42.27 -19.26 -27.01
N ALA A 332 43.29 -19.14 -27.81
CA ALA A 332 43.93 -20.25 -28.56
C ALA A 332 45.45 -20.17 -28.41
N GLU A 333 46.10 -21.26 -28.57
CA GLU A 333 47.55 -21.36 -28.49
C GLU A 333 48.08 -21.89 -29.81
N ALA A 334 49.23 -21.37 -30.26
CA ALA A 334 49.90 -21.77 -31.47
C ALA A 334 50.35 -23.25 -31.39
N ASN A 335 50.17 -23.95 -32.47
CA ASN A 335 50.62 -25.34 -32.54
C ASN A 335 52.12 -25.39 -32.53
N LYS A 336 52.64 -26.41 -31.86
CA LYS A 336 54.07 -26.73 -31.88
C LYS A 336 54.31 -27.88 -32.85
N TYR A 337 55.39 -27.72 -33.57
CA TYR A 337 55.85 -28.68 -34.58
C TYR A 337 57.27 -29.03 -34.28
N THR A 338 57.68 -30.28 -34.61
CA THR A 338 59.05 -30.71 -34.57
C THR A 338 59.62 -30.69 -35.99
N ILE A 339 60.70 -29.97 -36.16
CA ILE A 339 61.47 -29.96 -37.42
C ILE A 339 62.52 -31.05 -37.33
N HIS A 340 62.39 -32.11 -38.09
CA HIS A 340 63.38 -33.19 -38.19
C HIS A 340 64.35 -32.92 -39.35
N PHE A 341 65.62 -33.14 -39.10
CA PHE A 341 66.66 -32.93 -40.08
C PHE A 341 67.16 -34.29 -40.63
N ASP A 342 66.98 -34.47 -41.94
CA ASP A 342 67.49 -35.67 -42.68
C ASP A 342 68.81 -35.30 -43.32
N PRO A 343 69.95 -35.93 -42.91
CA PRO A 343 71.26 -35.67 -43.52
C PRO A 343 71.37 -36.15 -45.00
N ASN A 344 70.29 -36.80 -45.50
CA ASN A 344 70.20 -37.21 -46.91
C ASN A 344 71.46 -37.88 -47.48
N GLY A 345 72.10 -38.80 -46.68
CA GLY A 345 73.33 -39.51 -47.04
C GLY A 345 74.62 -38.78 -46.66
N GLY A 346 74.55 -37.59 -46.03
CA GLY A 346 75.64 -36.88 -45.39
C GLY A 346 76.07 -37.47 -44.08
N PHE A 347 77.17 -36.96 -43.55
CA PHE A 347 77.64 -37.36 -42.22
C PHE A 347 77.24 -36.31 -41.19
N GLY A 348 76.85 -36.78 -40.02
CA GLY A 348 76.51 -35.92 -38.90
C GLY A 348 75.02 -36.09 -38.47
N HIS A 349 74.70 -35.52 -37.31
CA HIS A 349 73.39 -35.49 -36.75
C HIS A 349 73.08 -34.04 -36.38
N ILE A 350 71.91 -33.60 -36.76
CA ILE A 350 71.33 -32.32 -36.32
C ILE A 350 70.14 -32.70 -35.39
N ASP A 351 70.19 -32.18 -34.22
CA ASP A 351 69.09 -32.39 -33.29
C ASP A 351 67.80 -31.76 -33.81
N ASP A 352 66.69 -32.40 -33.58
CA ASP A 352 65.35 -31.85 -33.88
C ASP A 352 65.15 -30.55 -33.11
N ILE A 353 64.49 -29.60 -33.74
CA ILE A 353 64.10 -28.34 -33.13
C ILE A 353 62.59 -28.21 -33.04
N GLU A 354 62.11 -27.64 -31.95
CA GLU A 354 60.74 -27.32 -31.77
C GLU A 354 60.44 -25.95 -32.39
N ALA A 355 59.41 -25.89 -33.25
CA ALA A 355 58.93 -24.69 -33.90
C ALA A 355 57.52 -24.39 -33.42
N THR A 356 57.23 -23.15 -33.11
CA THR A 356 55.90 -22.66 -32.77
C THR A 356 55.33 -22.02 -34.06
N TYR A 357 54.06 -22.31 -34.37
CA TYR A 357 53.36 -21.71 -35.49
C TYR A 357 53.37 -20.15 -35.36
N ASP A 358 53.61 -19.47 -36.45
CA ASP A 358 53.65 -18.00 -36.53
C ASP A 358 54.81 -17.36 -35.75
N GLU A 359 55.84 -18.12 -35.36
CA GLU A 359 57.11 -17.66 -34.79
C GLU A 359 58.28 -17.94 -35.70
N ASP A 360 59.23 -17.04 -35.71
CA ASP A 360 60.47 -17.22 -36.48
C ASP A 360 61.33 -18.37 -35.92
N VAL A 361 61.80 -19.24 -36.77
CA VAL A 361 62.66 -20.35 -36.39
C VAL A 361 64.04 -20.13 -36.96
N THR A 362 65.03 -20.20 -36.10
CA THR A 362 66.44 -20.15 -36.54
C THR A 362 66.89 -21.58 -36.92
N LEU A 363 67.16 -21.79 -38.18
CA LEU A 363 67.70 -23.06 -38.68
C LEU A 363 69.19 -23.21 -38.33
N PRO A 364 69.70 -24.42 -38.06
CA PRO A 364 71.08 -24.64 -37.70
C PRO A 364 72.00 -24.41 -38.92
N ASP A 365 73.14 -23.80 -38.65
CA ASP A 365 74.22 -23.67 -39.67
C ASP A 365 74.86 -25.02 -39.92
N VAL A 366 74.98 -25.39 -41.21
CA VAL A 366 75.62 -26.63 -41.63
C VAL A 366 76.74 -26.36 -42.59
N TRP A 367 77.85 -27.05 -42.38
CA TRP A 367 79.09 -26.84 -43.08
C TRP A 367 79.58 -28.15 -43.67
N ASN A 368 80.18 -28.10 -44.86
CA ASN A 368 80.92 -29.23 -45.44
C ASN A 368 82.21 -29.50 -44.70
N ALA A 369 82.75 -30.72 -44.82
CA ALA A 369 84.03 -31.10 -44.15
C ALA A 369 85.23 -30.23 -44.55
N ASP A 370 85.13 -29.52 -45.65
CA ASP A 370 86.19 -28.54 -46.13
C ASP A 370 85.98 -27.13 -45.64
N GLY A 371 84.98 -26.89 -44.79
CA GLY A 371 84.66 -25.61 -44.23
C GLY A 371 83.84 -24.68 -45.14
N THR A 372 83.36 -25.17 -46.27
CA THR A 372 82.39 -24.45 -47.12
C THR A 372 80.96 -24.66 -46.65
N ALA A 373 80.08 -23.67 -46.88
CA ALA A 373 78.69 -23.80 -46.56
C ALA A 373 78.06 -24.99 -47.30
N ALA A 374 77.35 -25.87 -46.56
CA ALA A 374 76.67 -27.02 -47.13
C ALA A 374 75.33 -26.54 -47.74
N TYR A 375 74.96 -27.19 -48.85
CA TYR A 375 73.64 -26.99 -49.41
C TYR A 375 72.66 -27.87 -48.61
N VAL A 376 71.71 -27.24 -47.92
CA VAL A 376 70.70 -27.88 -47.13
C VAL A 376 69.33 -27.70 -47.82
N LYS A 377 68.56 -28.80 -47.87
CA LYS A 377 67.25 -28.76 -48.39
C LYS A 377 66.25 -29.09 -47.22
N TYR A 378 65.49 -28.13 -46.90
CA TYR A 378 64.45 -28.31 -45.88
C TYR A 378 63.14 -28.74 -46.48
N THR A 379 62.39 -29.56 -45.81
CA THR A 379 61.02 -29.94 -46.17
C THR A 379 60.10 -29.75 -44.95
N LEU A 380 58.94 -29.18 -45.20
CA LEU A 380 57.84 -29.12 -44.21
C LEU A 380 56.69 -29.90 -44.82
N ASP A 381 56.17 -30.89 -44.05
CA ASP A 381 55.13 -31.78 -44.53
C ASP A 381 55.37 -32.42 -45.89
N GLY A 382 56.64 -32.78 -46.18
CA GLY A 382 57.03 -33.39 -47.42
C GLY A 382 57.19 -32.41 -48.59
N GLN A 383 57.00 -31.14 -48.39
CA GLN A 383 57.24 -30.07 -49.39
C GLN A 383 58.57 -29.41 -49.18
N ASN A 384 59.27 -29.15 -50.29
CA ASN A 384 60.53 -28.40 -50.20
C ASN A 384 60.23 -26.93 -49.86
N VAL A 385 60.94 -26.43 -48.86
CA VAL A 385 60.89 -25.01 -48.47
C VAL A 385 62.25 -24.39 -48.66
N THR A 386 62.28 -23.11 -49.05
CA THR A 386 63.50 -22.29 -49.12
C THR A 386 63.67 -21.55 -47.79
N GLU A 387 64.87 -21.06 -47.49
CA GLU A 387 65.14 -20.33 -46.21
C GLU A 387 64.21 -19.16 -45.93
N ASP A 388 63.52 -18.60 -46.94
CA ASP A 388 62.65 -17.44 -46.81
C ASP A 388 61.19 -17.82 -46.49
N VAL A 389 60.86 -19.12 -46.26
CA VAL A 389 59.49 -19.64 -46.14
C VAL A 389 59.20 -20.29 -44.80
N ILE A 390 60.18 -20.34 -43.90
CA ILE A 390 60.02 -20.96 -42.58
C ILE A 390 59.86 -19.91 -41.51
#